data_8b5215c9a9856c2a890f783a778f192f
#
_entry.id   8b5215c9a9856c2a890f783a778f192f
#
_cell.length_a   1.000
_cell.length_b   1.000
_cell.length_c   1.000
_cell.angle_alpha   90.00
_cell.angle_beta   90.00
_cell.angle_gamma   90.00
#
_symmetry.space_group_name_H-M   'P 1'
#
loop_
_entity.id
_entity.type
_entity.pdbx_description
1 polymer ?
#
loop_
_entity_poly.entity_id
_entity_poly.type
_entity_poly.pdbx_seq_one_letter_code
_entity_poly.pdbx_strand_id
1 'polypeptide(L)'
;WFYPKAEVLIIVQALVLVLGAIPLYMLSYQVFKNKLYALAISAMYLVYYPMHYTAIADFHAVTLSSTFVLCMFYFAELKRFKMSIFFIVLLWMTKENTPLLTFFFGMYHLLFKKNRMFGATLMITSVLLFIAVIKIIIPSFRISDPHFAGGYYTTDLIENMRRTFNDQTGRYIVSLLSPVLFISLLSP
;
A
#
# COMPACT_ATOMS: atom_id res chain seq x y z
N TRP A 1 21.08 11.02 17.83
CA TRP A 1 21.10 12.26 17.03
C TRP A 1 21.50 11.92 15.61
N PHE A 2 20.58 11.38 14.83
CA PHE A 2 20.73 11.23 13.38
C PHE A 2 20.63 12.60 12.73
N TYR A 3 21.48 12.83 11.77
CA TYR A 3 21.66 14.04 10.99
C TYR A 3 20.31 14.65 10.55
N PRO A 4 19.89 15.82 11.01
CA PRO A 4 18.53 16.34 10.79
C PRO A 4 18.39 17.00 9.41
N LYS A 5 18.75 16.28 8.35
CA LYS A 5 18.60 16.76 6.98
C LYS A 5 17.49 16.00 6.26
N ALA A 6 16.68 16.70 5.50
CA ALA A 6 15.60 16.14 4.70
C ALA A 6 16.09 15.04 3.74
N GLU A 7 17.32 15.17 3.24
CA GLU A 7 17.93 14.17 2.35
C GLU A 7 18.04 12.78 2.98
N VAL A 8 18.25 12.69 4.30
CA VAL A 8 18.32 11.40 5.00
C VAL A 8 16.99 10.65 4.92
N LEU A 9 15.87 11.37 5.04
CA LEU A 9 14.54 10.77 4.94
C LEU A 9 14.28 10.23 3.52
N ILE A 10 14.73 10.95 2.50
CA ILE A 10 14.61 10.52 1.09
C ILE A 10 15.46 9.26 0.85
N ILE A 11 16.69 9.23 1.38
CA ILE A 11 17.56 8.05 1.28
C ILE A 11 16.91 6.83 1.97
N VAL A 12 16.37 7.02 3.18
CA VAL A 12 15.66 5.95 3.90
C VAL A 12 14.44 5.48 3.12
N GLN A 13 13.65 6.39 2.55
CA GLN A 13 12.52 6.08 1.69
C GLN A 13 12.94 5.21 0.51
N ALA A 14 13.97 5.63 -0.24
CA ALA A 14 14.48 4.90 -1.39
C ALA A 14 15.01 3.51 -1.01
N LEU A 15 15.75 3.40 0.10
CA LEU A 15 16.23 2.12 0.60
C LEU A 15 15.10 1.18 0.98
N VAL A 16 14.08 1.66 1.69
CA VAL A 16 12.92 0.83 2.07
C VAL A 16 12.16 0.36 0.84
N LEU A 17 12.00 1.21 -0.18
CA LEU A 17 11.37 0.82 -1.45
C LEU A 17 12.16 -0.30 -2.14
N VAL A 18 13.47 -0.15 -2.28
CA VAL A 18 14.33 -1.18 -2.90
C VAL A 18 14.27 -2.49 -2.12
N LEU A 19 14.25 -2.44 -0.79
CA LEU A 19 14.12 -3.62 0.06
C LEU A 19 12.80 -4.38 -0.15
N GLY A 20 11.76 -3.72 -0.66
CA GLY A 20 10.49 -4.35 -1.05
C GLY A 20 10.64 -5.43 -2.13
N ALA A 21 11.70 -5.38 -2.94
CA ALA A 21 11.99 -6.42 -3.93
C ALA A 21 12.26 -7.79 -3.30
N ILE A 22 12.79 -7.82 -2.06
CA ILE A 22 13.11 -9.07 -1.35
C ILE A 22 11.84 -9.88 -1.02
N PRO A 23 10.86 -9.35 -0.26
CA PRO A 23 9.62 -10.07 0.01
C PRO A 23 8.85 -10.38 -1.28
N LEU A 24 8.90 -9.52 -2.29
CA LEU A 24 8.27 -9.80 -3.57
C LEU A 24 8.93 -10.99 -4.29
N TYR A 25 10.26 -11.07 -4.31
CA TYR A 25 10.99 -12.24 -4.83
C TYR A 25 10.56 -13.52 -4.11
N MET A 26 10.54 -13.47 -2.78
CA MET A 26 10.20 -14.62 -1.96
C MET A 26 8.75 -15.08 -2.18
N LEU A 27 7.80 -14.14 -2.26
CA LEU A 27 6.40 -14.43 -2.59
C LEU A 27 6.26 -15.05 -3.99
N SER A 28 6.88 -14.43 -4.98
CA SER A 28 6.85 -14.91 -6.36
C SER A 28 7.45 -16.30 -6.48
N TYR A 29 8.56 -16.58 -5.79
CA TYR A 29 9.16 -17.90 -5.75
C TYR A 29 8.24 -18.94 -5.10
N GLN A 30 7.50 -18.57 -4.06
CA GLN A 30 6.54 -19.49 -3.43
C GLN A 30 5.40 -19.87 -4.37
N VAL A 31 4.95 -18.94 -5.21
CA VAL A 31 3.85 -19.16 -6.16
C VAL A 31 4.33 -19.95 -7.39
N PHE A 32 5.35 -19.45 -8.05
CA PHE A 32 5.80 -19.98 -9.34
C PHE A 32 6.79 -21.15 -9.24
N LYS A 33 7.43 -21.34 -8.07
CA LYS A 33 8.49 -22.35 -7.85
C LYS A 33 9.64 -22.26 -8.85
N ASN A 34 9.80 -21.15 -9.51
CA ASN A 34 10.82 -20.88 -10.51
C ASN A 34 11.59 -19.61 -10.14
N LYS A 35 12.91 -19.74 -9.99
CA LYS A 35 13.80 -18.63 -9.60
C LYS A 35 13.86 -17.54 -10.65
N LEU A 36 13.81 -17.90 -11.94
CA LEU A 36 13.87 -16.93 -13.03
C LEU A 36 12.64 -16.05 -13.06
N TYR A 37 11.44 -16.62 -12.92
CA TYR A 37 10.21 -15.85 -12.83
C TYR A 37 10.17 -14.96 -11.58
N ALA A 38 10.60 -15.47 -10.44
CA ALA A 38 10.68 -14.68 -9.22
C ALA A 38 11.64 -13.49 -9.37
N LEU A 39 12.80 -13.71 -10.00
CA LEU A 39 13.78 -12.66 -10.27
C LEU A 39 13.21 -11.63 -11.26
N ALA A 40 12.58 -12.08 -12.34
CA ALA A 40 11.97 -11.19 -13.33
C ALA A 40 10.91 -10.28 -12.70
N ILE A 41 10.01 -10.82 -11.87
CA ILE A 41 8.96 -10.04 -11.20
C ILE A 41 9.59 -9.01 -10.24
N SER A 42 10.61 -9.39 -9.49
CA SER A 42 11.30 -8.47 -8.58
C SER A 42 12.10 -7.40 -9.33
N ALA A 43 12.71 -7.75 -10.45
CA ALA A 43 13.39 -6.79 -11.31
C ALA A 43 12.39 -5.80 -11.93
N MET A 44 11.22 -6.27 -12.36
CA MET A 44 10.15 -5.39 -12.87
C MET A 44 9.66 -4.39 -11.80
N TYR A 45 9.53 -4.84 -10.56
CA TYR A 45 9.21 -3.95 -9.44
C TYR A 45 10.27 -2.84 -9.29
N LEU A 46 11.56 -3.20 -9.36
CA LEU A 46 12.65 -2.24 -9.25
C LEU A 46 12.74 -1.28 -10.44
N VAL A 47 12.36 -1.70 -11.64
CA VAL A 47 12.38 -0.86 -12.86
C VAL A 47 11.07 -0.09 -13.04
N TYR A 48 10.05 -0.35 -12.22
CA TYR A 48 8.75 0.29 -12.34
C TYR A 48 8.84 1.81 -12.16
N TYR A 49 8.55 2.56 -13.22
CA TYR A 49 8.74 4.00 -13.30
C TYR A 49 8.10 4.78 -12.12
N PRO A 50 6.84 4.51 -11.71
CA PRO A 50 6.26 5.20 -10.57
C PRO A 50 7.03 5.02 -9.27
N MET A 51 7.73 3.89 -9.08
CA MET A 51 8.60 3.66 -7.91
C MET A 51 9.81 4.60 -7.92
N HIS A 52 10.44 4.79 -9.09
CA HIS A 52 11.56 5.73 -9.22
C HIS A 52 11.13 7.15 -8.95
N TYR A 53 9.99 7.57 -9.51
CA TYR A 53 9.47 8.91 -9.28
C TYR A 53 9.21 9.17 -7.80
N THR A 54 8.54 8.23 -7.10
CA THR A 54 8.26 8.37 -5.67
C THR A 54 9.50 8.25 -4.80
N ALA A 55 10.54 7.54 -5.23
CA ALA A 55 11.80 7.41 -4.50
C ALA A 55 12.61 8.73 -4.44
N ILE A 56 12.48 9.58 -5.48
CA ILE A 56 13.23 10.85 -5.61
C ILE A 56 12.39 12.05 -5.16
N ALA A 57 11.06 11.89 -5.10
CA ALA A 57 10.15 12.93 -4.64
C ALA A 57 10.35 13.23 -3.15
N ASP A 58 9.66 14.25 -2.66
CA ASP A 58 9.61 14.58 -1.24
C ASP A 58 9.24 13.36 -0.38
N PHE A 59 9.76 13.35 0.85
CA PHE A 59 9.46 12.26 1.78
C PHE A 59 7.97 12.19 2.11
N HIS A 60 7.38 11.06 1.78
CA HIS A 60 6.01 10.73 2.16
C HIS A 60 5.99 9.36 2.84
N ALA A 61 5.57 9.32 4.10
CA ALA A 61 5.48 8.08 4.87
C ALA A 61 4.65 6.99 4.17
N VAL A 62 3.64 7.38 3.38
CA VAL A 62 2.81 6.45 2.60
C VAL A 62 3.61 5.66 1.55
N THR A 63 4.74 6.18 1.09
CA THR A 63 5.61 5.48 0.12
C THR A 63 6.17 4.18 0.72
N LEU A 64 6.42 4.15 2.03
CA LEU A 64 6.91 2.96 2.74
C LEU A 64 5.86 1.84 2.78
N SER A 65 4.58 2.18 2.59
CA SER A 65 3.47 1.23 2.66
C SER A 65 3.59 0.10 1.65
N SER A 66 4.16 0.34 0.47
CA SER A 66 4.36 -0.68 -0.56
C SER A 66 5.22 -1.85 -0.03
N THR A 67 6.33 -1.56 0.61
CA THR A 67 7.22 -2.57 1.20
C THR A 67 6.56 -3.27 2.40
N PHE A 68 5.86 -2.51 3.25
CA PHE A 68 5.17 -3.10 4.40
C PHE A 68 4.05 -4.04 3.98
N VAL A 69 3.31 -3.71 2.92
CA VAL A 69 2.31 -4.60 2.33
C VAL A 69 2.93 -5.89 1.82
N LEU A 70 4.04 -5.81 1.09
CA LEU A 70 4.74 -7.01 0.59
C LEU A 70 5.24 -7.89 1.74
N CYS A 71 5.80 -7.30 2.79
CA CYS A 71 6.22 -8.02 3.98
C CYS A 71 5.03 -8.65 4.72
N MET A 72 3.94 -7.91 4.88
CA MET A 72 2.70 -8.38 5.50
C MET A 72 2.19 -9.65 4.81
N PHE A 73 2.08 -9.62 3.46
CA PHE A 73 1.68 -10.78 2.67
C PHE A 73 2.66 -11.94 2.80
N TYR A 74 3.96 -11.67 2.67
CA TYR A 74 4.99 -12.70 2.75
C TYR A 74 4.96 -13.46 4.08
N PHE A 75 4.93 -12.75 5.19
CA PHE A 75 4.90 -13.40 6.51
C PHE A 75 3.57 -14.11 6.80
N ALA A 76 2.46 -13.62 6.29
CA ALA A 76 1.18 -14.30 6.39
C ALA A 76 1.16 -15.62 5.60
N GLU A 77 1.71 -15.65 4.39
CA GLU A 77 1.87 -16.89 3.60
C GLU A 77 2.77 -17.92 4.31
N LEU A 78 3.79 -17.47 5.02
CA LEU A 78 4.61 -18.31 5.89
C LEU A 78 3.91 -18.74 7.19
N LYS A 79 2.66 -18.33 7.42
CA LYS A 79 1.92 -18.52 8.68
C LYS A 79 2.62 -17.89 9.90
N ARG A 80 3.54 -16.95 9.68
CA ARG A 80 4.22 -16.17 10.73
C ARG A 80 3.40 -14.93 11.08
N PHE A 81 2.20 -15.14 11.61
CA PHE A 81 1.22 -14.07 11.84
C PHE A 81 1.73 -12.95 12.75
N LYS A 82 2.60 -13.25 13.74
CA LYS A 82 3.20 -12.21 14.59
C LYS A 82 4.00 -11.19 13.77
N MET A 83 4.81 -11.66 12.81
CA MET A 83 5.57 -10.77 11.92
C MET A 83 4.65 -10.04 10.93
N SER A 84 3.62 -10.70 10.42
CA SER A 84 2.62 -10.05 9.60
C SER A 84 1.91 -8.91 10.35
N ILE A 85 1.51 -9.13 11.61
CA ILE A 85 0.90 -8.09 12.47
C ILE A 85 1.88 -6.94 12.72
N PHE A 86 3.16 -7.21 12.92
CA PHE A 86 4.18 -6.16 13.06
C PHE A 86 4.19 -5.22 11.84
N PHE A 87 4.19 -5.77 10.62
CA PHE A 87 4.13 -4.97 9.40
C PHE A 87 2.78 -4.30 9.18
N ILE A 88 1.67 -4.89 9.64
CA ILE A 88 0.35 -4.25 9.65
C ILE A 88 0.37 -2.99 10.54
N VAL A 89 0.96 -3.07 11.72
CA VAL A 89 1.08 -1.91 12.62
C VAL A 89 1.93 -0.81 11.98
N LEU A 90 3.08 -1.15 11.39
CA LEU A 90 3.89 -0.20 10.65
C LEU A 90 3.12 0.44 9.50
N LEU A 91 2.31 -0.34 8.78
CA LEU A 91 1.47 0.14 7.69
C LEU A 91 0.43 1.15 8.20
N TRP A 92 -0.21 0.90 9.34
CA TRP A 92 -1.17 1.82 9.96
C TRP A 92 -0.55 3.17 10.36
N MET A 93 0.76 3.20 10.62
CA MET A 93 1.48 4.43 10.93
C MET A 93 1.81 5.28 9.70
N THR A 94 1.61 4.77 8.48
CA THR A 94 2.00 5.50 7.26
C THR A 94 0.94 6.48 6.78
N LYS A 95 -0.34 6.13 6.86
CA LYS A 95 -1.45 6.98 6.42
C LYS A 95 -2.79 6.55 7.03
N GLU A 96 -3.69 7.50 7.22
CA GLU A 96 -5.01 7.32 7.83
C GLU A 96 -5.94 6.34 7.11
N ASN A 97 -5.73 6.10 5.82
CA ASN A 97 -6.56 5.19 5.03
C ASN A 97 -6.00 3.75 4.95
N THR A 98 -4.80 3.49 5.46
CA THR A 98 -4.20 2.14 5.42
C THR A 98 -4.94 1.07 6.22
N PRO A 99 -5.72 1.38 7.26
CA PRO A 99 -6.61 0.39 7.88
C PRO A 99 -7.63 -0.20 6.90
N LEU A 100 -8.07 0.55 5.90
CA LEU A 100 -8.96 0.04 4.86
C LEU A 100 -8.30 -1.06 4.02
N LEU A 101 -7.01 -0.91 3.70
CA LEU A 101 -6.24 -1.93 3.00
C LEU A 101 -6.12 -3.21 3.83
N THR A 102 -5.86 -3.09 5.14
CA THR A 102 -5.77 -4.24 6.03
C THR A 102 -7.12 -4.90 6.29
N PHE A 103 -8.23 -4.17 6.18
CA PHE A 103 -9.57 -4.75 6.16
C PHE A 103 -9.74 -5.72 4.98
N PHE A 104 -9.38 -5.30 3.75
CA PHE A 104 -9.44 -6.18 2.58
C PHE A 104 -8.46 -7.36 2.68
N PHE A 105 -7.31 -7.17 3.30
CA PHE A 105 -6.40 -8.25 3.58
C PHE A 105 -6.99 -9.27 4.58
N GLY A 106 -7.70 -8.80 5.61
CA GLY A 106 -8.46 -9.65 6.53
C GLY A 106 -9.56 -10.44 5.81
N MET A 107 -10.29 -9.78 4.91
CA MET A 107 -11.31 -10.40 4.07
C MET A 107 -10.71 -11.49 3.16
N TYR A 108 -9.54 -11.23 2.55
CA TYR A 108 -8.82 -12.24 1.79
C TYR A 108 -8.50 -13.49 2.62
N HIS A 109 -8.01 -13.31 3.85
CA HIS A 109 -7.71 -14.44 4.73
C HIS A 109 -8.97 -15.20 5.15
N LEU A 110 -10.07 -14.50 5.36
CA LEU A 110 -11.34 -15.11 5.75
C LEU A 110 -11.96 -15.93 4.61
N LEU A 111 -11.93 -15.40 3.38
CA LEU A 111 -12.59 -16.02 2.23
C LEU A 111 -11.72 -17.09 1.55
N PHE A 112 -10.46 -16.78 1.31
CA PHE A 112 -9.58 -17.61 0.46
C PHE A 112 -8.62 -18.50 1.27
N LYS A 113 -8.07 -17.99 2.37
CA LYS A 113 -7.11 -18.76 3.19
C LYS A 113 -7.80 -19.57 4.30
N LYS A 114 -9.12 -19.43 4.47
CA LYS A 114 -9.94 -20.10 5.49
C LYS A 114 -9.44 -19.91 6.93
N ASN A 115 -8.60 -18.91 7.17
CA ASN A 115 -8.16 -18.54 8.51
C ASN A 115 -9.13 -17.51 9.11
N ARG A 116 -10.29 -18.03 9.52
CA ARG A 116 -11.44 -17.22 9.96
C ARG A 116 -11.11 -16.32 11.14
N MET A 117 -10.37 -16.85 12.13
CA MET A 117 -10.04 -16.08 13.32
C MET A 117 -9.14 -14.90 13.00
N PHE A 118 -8.02 -15.10 12.30
CA PHE A 118 -7.12 -14.03 11.92
C PHE A 118 -7.81 -13.00 11.01
N GLY A 119 -8.53 -13.47 9.99
CA GLY A 119 -9.24 -12.59 9.05
C GLY A 119 -10.30 -11.74 9.74
N ALA A 120 -11.18 -12.33 10.55
CA ALA A 120 -12.24 -11.61 11.25
C ALA A 120 -11.69 -10.61 12.28
N THR A 121 -10.71 -11.02 13.08
CA THR A 121 -10.05 -10.11 14.04
C THR A 121 -9.44 -8.92 13.33
N LEU A 122 -8.72 -9.15 12.22
CA LEU A 122 -8.09 -8.07 11.47
C LEU A 122 -9.13 -7.14 10.84
N MET A 123 -10.23 -7.66 10.30
CA MET A 123 -11.31 -6.83 9.76
C MET A 123 -11.92 -5.92 10.84
N ILE A 124 -12.24 -6.49 11.99
CA ILE A 124 -12.85 -5.73 13.11
C ILE A 124 -11.87 -4.65 13.60
N THR A 125 -10.62 -5.01 13.86
CA THR A 125 -9.61 -4.05 14.35
C THR A 125 -9.33 -2.95 13.33
N SER A 126 -9.31 -3.27 12.04
CA SER A 126 -9.13 -2.28 10.96
C SER A 126 -10.27 -1.28 10.89
N VAL A 127 -11.53 -1.74 11.01
CA VAL A 127 -12.70 -0.84 11.02
C VAL A 127 -12.69 0.04 12.26
N LEU A 128 -12.45 -0.54 13.44
CA LEU A 128 -12.39 0.23 14.69
C LEU A 128 -11.29 1.30 14.65
N LEU A 129 -10.11 0.93 14.15
CA LEU A 129 -8.99 1.86 14.01
C LEU A 129 -9.32 2.96 13.00
N PHE A 130 -9.91 2.62 11.86
CA PHE A 130 -10.30 3.61 10.84
C PHE A 130 -11.28 4.63 11.40
N ILE A 131 -12.31 4.18 12.13
CA ILE A 131 -13.28 5.06 12.79
C ILE A 131 -12.59 5.92 13.86
N ALA A 132 -11.71 5.33 14.69
CA ALA A 132 -10.98 6.05 15.72
C ALA A 132 -10.06 7.14 15.11
N VAL A 133 -9.36 6.83 14.02
CA VAL A 133 -8.51 7.80 13.33
C VAL A 133 -9.33 8.98 12.80
N ILE A 134 -10.44 8.72 12.11
CA ILE A 134 -11.24 9.78 11.48
C ILE A 134 -12.04 10.59 12.50
N LYS A 135 -12.62 9.92 13.53
CA LYS A 135 -13.56 10.58 14.45
C LYS A 135 -12.91 11.12 15.72
N ILE A 136 -11.74 10.59 16.12
CA ILE A 136 -11.08 10.94 17.37
C ILE A 136 -9.71 11.54 17.11
N ILE A 137 -8.81 10.81 16.41
CA ILE A 137 -7.41 11.22 16.30
C ILE A 137 -7.27 12.47 15.44
N ILE A 138 -7.77 12.45 14.20
CA ILE A 138 -7.66 13.61 13.31
C ILE A 138 -8.31 14.87 13.90
N PRO A 139 -9.53 14.84 14.44
CA PRO A 139 -10.13 16.03 15.04
C PRO A 139 -9.39 16.56 16.25
N SER A 140 -8.77 15.69 17.09
CA SER A 140 -8.05 16.13 18.29
C SER A 140 -6.75 16.91 18.02
N PHE A 141 -6.17 16.71 16.82
CA PHE A 141 -4.94 17.41 16.40
C PHE A 141 -5.20 18.60 15.44
N ARG A 142 -6.47 18.89 15.08
CA ARG A 142 -6.81 20.01 14.22
C ARG A 142 -7.00 21.29 15.01
N ILE A 143 -6.33 22.34 14.56
CA ILE A 143 -6.42 23.71 15.09
C ILE A 143 -7.47 24.54 14.35
N SER A 144 -7.97 24.11 13.19
CA SER A 144 -8.93 24.82 12.33
C SER A 144 -9.93 23.89 11.66
N ASP A 145 -11.01 24.47 11.15
CA ASP A 145 -12.19 23.80 10.58
C ASP A 145 -11.90 22.66 9.57
N PRO A 146 -12.81 21.68 9.45
CA PRO A 146 -12.60 20.41 8.74
C PRO A 146 -12.70 20.53 7.21
N HIS A 147 -11.89 21.36 6.57
CA HIS A 147 -11.91 21.51 5.11
C HIS A 147 -11.15 20.44 4.32
N PHE A 148 -10.54 19.43 4.98
CA PHE A 148 -9.71 18.48 4.26
C PHE A 148 -10.51 17.55 3.31
N ALA A 149 -11.73 17.18 3.68
CA ALA A 149 -12.61 16.39 2.79
C ALA A 149 -13.55 17.29 1.96
N GLY A 150 -13.98 18.42 2.50
CA GLY A 150 -14.93 19.34 1.84
C GLY A 150 -14.36 20.11 0.65
N GLY A 151 -13.01 20.22 0.55
CA GLY A 151 -12.37 20.88 -0.60
C GLY A 151 -12.26 20.01 -1.84
N TYR A 152 -12.32 18.67 -1.69
CA TYR A 152 -12.17 17.72 -2.80
C TYR A 152 -13.51 17.17 -3.31
N TYR A 153 -14.54 17.10 -2.45
CA TYR A 153 -15.84 16.56 -2.80
C TYR A 153 -16.92 17.61 -2.61
N THR A 154 -17.68 17.86 -3.66
CA THR A 154 -18.91 18.63 -3.59
C THR A 154 -20.05 17.74 -3.08
N THR A 155 -21.15 18.36 -2.64
CA THR A 155 -22.38 17.63 -2.30
C THR A 155 -23.05 17.02 -3.54
N ASP A 156 -22.63 17.42 -4.74
CA ASP A 156 -23.12 16.87 -5.99
C ASP A 156 -22.32 15.62 -6.40
N LEU A 157 -22.99 14.48 -6.37
CA LEU A 157 -22.42 13.17 -6.68
C LEU A 157 -21.99 13.08 -8.17
N ILE A 158 -22.73 13.72 -9.06
CA ILE A 158 -22.45 13.71 -10.51
C ILE A 158 -21.17 14.51 -10.80
N GLU A 159 -21.03 15.68 -10.17
CA GLU A 159 -19.82 16.49 -10.33
C GLU A 159 -18.59 15.80 -9.74
N ASN A 160 -18.72 15.14 -8.62
CA ASN A 160 -17.64 14.34 -8.03
C ASN A 160 -17.22 13.19 -8.95
N MET A 161 -18.18 12.48 -9.54
CA MET A 161 -17.90 11.44 -10.53
C MET A 161 -17.21 12.02 -11.77
N ARG A 162 -17.68 13.13 -12.30
CA ARG A 162 -17.07 13.79 -13.47
C ARG A 162 -15.65 14.27 -13.20
N ARG A 163 -15.36 14.79 -11.99
CA ARG A 163 -14.00 15.16 -11.57
C ARG A 163 -13.09 13.94 -11.42
N THR A 164 -13.63 12.83 -10.93
CA THR A 164 -12.89 11.59 -10.73
C THR A 164 -12.61 10.87 -12.06
N PHE A 165 -13.56 10.87 -12.99
CA PHE A 165 -13.47 10.21 -14.29
C PHE A 165 -13.23 11.21 -15.43
N ASN A 166 -12.13 11.94 -15.34
CA ASN A 166 -11.69 12.85 -16.39
C ASN A 166 -10.62 12.19 -17.29
N ASP A 167 -10.27 12.84 -18.41
CA ASP A 167 -9.24 12.34 -19.34
C ASP A 167 -7.87 12.12 -18.68
N GLN A 168 -7.52 12.92 -17.67
CA GLN A 168 -6.28 12.76 -16.92
C GLN A 168 -6.28 11.48 -16.10
N THR A 169 -7.41 11.13 -15.49
CA THR A 169 -7.57 9.88 -14.74
C THR A 169 -7.46 8.68 -15.67
N GLY A 170 -8.05 8.73 -16.86
CA GLY A 170 -7.92 7.69 -17.88
C GLY A 170 -6.46 7.48 -18.29
N ARG A 171 -5.72 8.55 -18.58
CA ARG A 171 -4.29 8.48 -18.92
C ARG A 171 -3.46 7.93 -17.77
N TYR A 172 -3.76 8.35 -16.54
CA TYR A 172 -3.08 7.85 -15.34
C TYR A 172 -3.29 6.34 -15.15
N ILE A 173 -4.53 5.86 -15.28
CA ILE A 173 -4.85 4.43 -15.19
C ILE A 173 -4.10 3.63 -16.27
N VAL A 174 -4.10 4.13 -17.53
CA VAL A 174 -3.37 3.48 -18.62
C VAL A 174 -1.87 3.44 -18.33
N SER A 175 -1.27 4.52 -17.88
CA SER A 175 0.16 4.55 -17.55
C SER A 175 0.51 3.65 -16.35
N LEU A 176 -0.38 3.54 -15.38
CA LEU A 176 -0.21 2.67 -14.21
C LEU A 176 -0.31 1.19 -14.59
N LEU A 177 -1.24 0.84 -15.48
CA LEU A 177 -1.50 -0.54 -15.88
C LEU A 177 -0.62 -0.99 -17.05
N SER A 178 -0.03 -0.08 -17.82
CA SER A 178 0.74 -0.42 -19.01
C SER A 178 1.84 -1.47 -18.77
N PRO A 179 2.64 -1.42 -17.69
CA PRO A 179 3.64 -2.47 -17.45
C PRO A 179 3.01 -3.84 -17.17
N VAL A 180 1.82 -3.88 -16.55
CA VAL A 180 1.11 -5.12 -16.21
C VAL A 180 0.40 -5.69 -17.42
N LEU A 181 -0.17 -4.84 -18.29
CA LEU A 181 -0.84 -5.24 -19.52
C LEU A 181 0.13 -5.90 -20.50
N PHE A 182 1.36 -5.41 -20.61
CA PHE A 182 2.41 -6.06 -21.42
C PHE A 182 2.78 -7.46 -20.93
N ILE A 183 2.70 -7.73 -19.62
CA ILE A 183 2.96 -9.06 -19.05
C ILE A 183 1.82 -10.03 -19.42
N SER A 184 0.56 -9.57 -19.37
CA SER A 184 -0.59 -10.43 -19.71
C SER A 184 -0.61 -10.81 -21.19
N LEU A 185 -0.02 -9.98 -22.06
CA LEU A 185 0.16 -10.30 -23.50
C LEU A 185 1.29 -11.29 -23.76
N LEU A 186 2.22 -11.48 -22.82
CA LEU A 186 3.32 -12.43 -22.89
C LEU A 186 2.99 -13.77 -22.22
N SER A 187 1.83 -13.91 -21.61
CA SER A 187 1.35 -15.17 -21.05
C SER A 187 0.79 -16.05 -22.17
N PRO A 188 1.27 -17.29 -22.33
CA PRO A 188 0.78 -18.23 -23.33
C PRO A 188 -0.65 -18.66 -23.05
#